data_05a565853e2a2bd72e327f6410f262e1
#
_entry.id   05a565853e2a2bd72e327f6410f262e1
#
_cell.length_a   1.000
_cell.length_b   1.000
_cell.length_c   1.000
_cell.angle_alpha   90.00
_cell.angle_beta   90.00
_cell.angle_gamma   90.00
#
_symmetry.space_group_name_H-M   'P 1'
#
loop_
_entity.id
_entity.type
_entity.pdbx_description
1 polymer ?
#
loop_
_entity_poly.entity_id
_entity_poly.type
_entity_poly.pdbx_seq_one_letter_code
_entity_poly.pdbx_strand_id
1 'polypeptide(L)'
;MFSTVQAQENKTDSIGGNTESQNEQADSLQILSGELAQIKSQLNSKEKEQQYEKIWKRRKYWKFGLTAPRIERTDGEPMTWKTDFSAFIQSGKTIYFHRKPIGGMVKIGFDFGMSINYTKLKLDDTDHSSSLTPGTLPGSNSDGFDEIVIDDPSGSILSLMGLNLGMHKLEYDLHIGPNISVNPWKHLIVSTYFHARPTAAGIIENENFSYGFGCAMSAGASISYKLISVGIEGLWSTIKYKQTSFDDDDKKQAGEENGIFDTKKFKLKQKGSRFYIALRF
;
A
#
# COMPACT_ATOMS: atom_id res chain seq x y z
N MET A 1 7.87 -87.92 -73.50
CA MET A 1 8.83 -87.79 -72.42
C MET A 1 8.14 -86.87 -71.35
N PHE A 2 7.57 -87.48 -70.34
CA PHE A 2 6.88 -86.82 -69.32
C PHE A 2 7.84 -86.80 -68.08
N SER A 3 8.16 -85.61 -67.58
CA SER A 3 8.95 -85.39 -66.39
C SER A 3 8.03 -85.05 -65.25
N THR A 4 8.00 -85.93 -64.25
CA THR A 4 7.18 -85.85 -63.05
C THR A 4 7.89 -84.89 -62.05
N VAL A 5 7.20 -83.78 -61.65
CA VAL A 5 7.72 -82.94 -60.58
C VAL A 5 7.07 -83.40 -59.31
N GLN A 6 7.90 -83.88 -58.37
CA GLN A 6 7.52 -84.18 -57.01
C GLN A 6 7.37 -82.90 -56.22
N ALA A 7 6.20 -82.70 -55.66
CA ALA A 7 5.93 -81.65 -54.65
C ALA A 7 6.51 -82.08 -53.31
N GLN A 8 7.37 -81.27 -52.74
CA GLN A 8 7.94 -81.44 -51.42
C GLN A 8 7.02 -80.73 -50.43
N GLU A 9 6.39 -81.46 -49.56
CA GLU A 9 5.59 -81.01 -48.42
C GLU A 9 6.54 -80.35 -47.40
N ASN A 10 6.55 -79.04 -47.33
CA ASN A 10 7.21 -78.34 -46.24
C ASN A 10 6.31 -78.34 -45.02
N LYS A 11 6.78 -79.08 -44.03
CA LYS A 11 6.18 -79.16 -42.68
C LYS A 11 6.34 -77.82 -41.96
N THR A 12 5.24 -77.13 -41.73
CA THR A 12 5.14 -75.91 -40.95
C THR A 12 5.09 -76.27 -39.47
N ASP A 13 6.26 -76.42 -38.85
CA ASP A 13 6.41 -76.45 -37.43
C ASP A 13 7.22 -75.23 -37.03
N SER A 14 6.57 -74.16 -36.51
CA SER A 14 7.04 -73.21 -35.53
C SER A 14 6.24 -71.88 -35.56
N ILE A 15 5.00 -71.86 -35.19
CA ILE A 15 4.22 -70.63 -34.94
C ILE A 15 3.83 -70.45 -33.46
N GLY A 16 4.35 -71.36 -32.55
CA GLY A 16 4.01 -71.25 -31.11
C GLY A 16 4.90 -70.31 -30.27
N GLY A 17 6.12 -69.99 -30.77
CA GLY A 17 7.10 -69.28 -29.94
C GLY A 17 7.02 -67.76 -29.99
N ASN A 18 6.37 -67.17 -31.00
CA ASN A 18 6.34 -65.70 -31.15
C ASN A 18 5.17 -65.02 -30.42
N THR A 19 4.13 -65.72 -30.06
CA THR A 19 2.95 -65.16 -29.38
C THR A 19 3.19 -64.98 -27.90
N GLU A 20 3.91 -65.84 -27.19
CA GLU A 20 4.27 -65.71 -25.78
C GLU A 20 5.24 -64.52 -25.56
N SER A 21 6.25 -64.39 -26.40
CA SER A 21 7.23 -63.27 -26.33
C SER A 21 6.59 -61.92 -26.61
N GLN A 22 5.58 -61.83 -27.48
CA GLN A 22 4.84 -60.60 -27.74
C GLN A 22 3.89 -60.23 -26.59
N ASN A 23 3.31 -61.19 -25.91
CA ASN A 23 2.46 -60.96 -24.74
C ASN A 23 3.29 -60.50 -23.53
N GLU A 24 4.45 -61.07 -23.27
CA GLU A 24 5.37 -60.62 -22.22
C GLU A 24 5.88 -59.19 -22.45
N GLN A 25 6.17 -58.83 -23.72
CA GLN A 25 6.54 -57.46 -24.08
C GLN A 25 5.37 -56.47 -23.93
N ALA A 26 4.15 -56.85 -24.25
CA ALA A 26 2.98 -56.03 -24.07
C ALA A 26 2.68 -55.76 -22.58
N ASP A 27 2.77 -56.80 -21.73
CA ASP A 27 2.59 -56.67 -20.28
C ASP A 27 3.70 -55.80 -19.64
N SER A 28 4.93 -55.96 -20.04
CA SER A 28 6.04 -55.13 -19.53
C SER A 28 5.91 -53.66 -19.97
N LEU A 29 5.44 -53.37 -21.18
CA LEU A 29 5.12 -51.99 -21.64
C LEU A 29 3.95 -51.40 -20.86
N GLN A 30 2.94 -52.19 -20.52
CA GLN A 30 1.80 -51.74 -19.74
C GLN A 30 2.20 -51.41 -18.30
N ILE A 31 3.05 -52.22 -17.67
CA ILE A 31 3.59 -51.95 -16.33
C ILE A 31 4.45 -50.66 -16.36
N LEU A 32 5.34 -50.50 -17.34
CA LEU A 32 6.21 -49.35 -17.50
C LEU A 32 5.38 -48.06 -17.73
N SER A 33 4.30 -48.13 -18.52
CA SER A 33 3.40 -47.01 -18.75
C SER A 33 2.66 -46.60 -17.49
N GLY A 34 2.25 -47.54 -16.64
CA GLY A 34 1.65 -47.32 -15.32
C GLY A 34 2.62 -46.64 -14.36
N GLU A 35 3.86 -47.11 -14.27
CA GLU A 35 4.91 -46.51 -13.46
C GLU A 35 5.24 -45.09 -13.89
N LEU A 36 5.37 -44.86 -15.20
CA LEU A 36 5.56 -43.51 -15.75
C LEU A 36 4.40 -42.54 -15.42
N ALA A 37 3.16 -43.01 -15.51
CA ALA A 37 2.00 -42.23 -15.11
C ALA A 37 2.01 -41.88 -13.62
N GLN A 38 2.42 -42.83 -12.77
CA GLN A 38 2.55 -42.62 -11.33
C GLN A 38 3.68 -41.66 -10.99
N ILE A 39 4.86 -41.77 -11.59
CA ILE A 39 5.98 -40.84 -11.43
C ILE A 39 5.59 -39.44 -11.88
N LYS A 40 4.93 -39.33 -13.03
CA LYS A 40 4.45 -38.04 -13.56
C LYS A 40 3.43 -37.39 -12.63
N SER A 41 2.53 -38.14 -12.02
CA SER A 41 1.58 -37.64 -11.04
C SER A 41 2.26 -37.15 -9.76
N GLN A 42 3.25 -37.90 -9.26
CA GLN A 42 4.07 -37.52 -8.10
C GLN A 42 4.92 -36.28 -8.38
N LEU A 43 5.50 -36.16 -9.57
CA LEU A 43 6.28 -35.00 -9.97
C LEU A 43 5.40 -33.75 -10.02
N ASN A 44 4.23 -33.85 -10.65
CA ASN A 44 3.24 -32.77 -10.70
C ASN A 44 2.74 -32.34 -9.31
N SER A 45 2.56 -33.28 -8.38
CA SER A 45 2.17 -32.96 -7.00
C SER A 45 3.28 -32.23 -6.25
N LYS A 46 4.54 -32.69 -6.38
CA LYS A 46 5.72 -32.02 -5.78
C LYS A 46 5.95 -30.62 -6.35
N GLU A 47 5.81 -30.45 -7.67
CA GLU A 47 5.91 -29.13 -8.29
C GLU A 47 4.82 -28.16 -7.77
N LYS A 48 3.59 -28.64 -7.63
CA LYS A 48 2.51 -27.86 -7.02
C LYS A 48 2.85 -27.46 -5.59
N GLU A 49 3.31 -28.36 -4.76
CA GLU A 49 3.74 -28.06 -3.39
C GLU A 49 4.86 -27.02 -3.35
N GLN A 50 5.88 -27.16 -4.19
CA GLN A 50 6.99 -26.20 -4.27
C GLN A 50 6.50 -24.80 -4.73
N GLN A 51 5.57 -24.72 -5.68
CA GLN A 51 4.98 -23.47 -6.11
C GLN A 51 4.16 -22.80 -4.99
N TYR A 52 3.38 -23.59 -4.24
CA TYR A 52 2.67 -23.10 -3.05
C TYR A 52 3.63 -22.57 -1.98
N GLU A 53 4.71 -23.29 -1.71
CA GLU A 53 5.70 -22.82 -0.75
C GLU A 53 6.36 -21.50 -1.17
N LYS A 54 6.71 -21.36 -2.45
CA LYS A 54 7.34 -20.14 -2.99
C LYS A 54 6.46 -18.91 -2.78
N ILE A 55 5.14 -19.03 -2.96
CA ILE A 55 4.19 -17.92 -2.79
C ILE A 55 4.16 -17.46 -1.33
N TRP A 56 4.11 -18.39 -0.38
CA TRP A 56 4.06 -18.09 1.04
C TRP A 56 5.41 -17.67 1.64
N LYS A 57 6.52 -17.88 0.92
CA LYS A 57 7.86 -17.41 1.32
C LYS A 57 8.03 -15.92 1.10
N ARG A 58 7.25 -15.29 0.22
CA ARG A 58 7.28 -13.85 -0.05
C ARG A 58 6.59 -13.08 1.05
N ARG A 59 7.34 -12.77 2.10
CA ARG A 59 6.83 -12.16 3.32
C ARG A 59 7.14 -10.68 3.43
N LYS A 60 8.19 -10.21 2.76
CA LYS A 60 8.57 -8.80 2.74
C LYS A 60 7.82 -8.08 1.63
N TYR A 61 7.52 -6.82 1.83
CA TYR A 61 6.87 -6.01 0.82
C TYR A 61 7.30 -4.54 0.89
N TRP A 62 7.21 -3.90 -0.26
CA TRP A 62 7.24 -2.45 -0.40
C TRP A 62 5.93 -2.02 -1.05
N LYS A 63 5.27 -1.02 -0.46
CA LYS A 63 4.05 -0.42 -0.99
C LYS A 63 4.35 1.02 -1.38
N PHE A 64 3.83 1.43 -2.53
CA PHE A 64 3.87 2.80 -3.03
C PHE A 64 2.45 3.19 -3.39
N GLY A 65 2.03 4.37 -3.01
CA GLY A 65 0.65 4.74 -3.30
C GLY A 65 0.32 6.19 -3.05
N LEU A 66 -0.92 6.51 -3.38
CA LEU A 66 -1.52 7.80 -3.17
C LEU A 66 -2.51 7.73 -2.02
N THR A 67 -2.64 8.84 -1.32
CA THR A 67 -3.58 8.99 -0.20
C THR A 67 -4.49 10.16 -0.50
N ALA A 68 -5.77 10.05 -0.14
CA ALA A 68 -6.73 11.15 -0.18
C ALA A 68 -7.26 11.42 1.24
N PRO A 69 -6.47 12.06 2.12
CA PRO A 69 -6.91 12.38 3.45
C PRO A 69 -7.71 13.69 3.47
N ARG A 70 -8.75 13.73 4.30
CA ARG A 70 -9.39 14.93 4.78
C ARG A 70 -8.93 15.18 6.20
N ILE A 71 -8.48 16.39 6.49
CA ILE A 71 -7.95 16.79 7.79
C ILE A 71 -8.85 17.86 8.38
N GLU A 72 -9.25 17.66 9.63
CA GLU A 72 -10.12 18.55 10.38
C GLU A 72 -9.43 18.92 11.69
N ARG A 73 -9.47 20.20 12.05
CA ARG A 73 -9.08 20.65 13.38
C ARG A 73 -10.24 20.41 14.35
N THR A 74 -9.95 19.84 15.51
CA THR A 74 -11.00 19.47 16.49
C THR A 74 -11.01 20.36 17.73
N ASP A 75 -10.06 21.27 17.85
CA ASP A 75 -9.93 22.23 18.95
C ASP A 75 -9.78 23.65 18.38
N GLY A 76 -10.46 24.61 18.97
CA GLY A 76 -10.57 25.99 18.49
C GLY A 76 -11.57 26.15 17.35
N GLU A 77 -11.29 27.09 16.45
CA GLU A 77 -12.12 27.29 15.27
C GLU A 77 -12.05 26.06 14.34
N PRO A 78 -13.20 25.53 13.89
CA PRO A 78 -13.23 24.39 13.00
C PRO A 78 -12.62 24.76 11.64
N MET A 79 -11.52 24.15 11.30
CA MET A 79 -10.86 24.32 10.02
C MET A 79 -10.75 22.97 9.33
N THR A 80 -11.04 22.95 8.05
CA THR A 80 -10.93 21.76 7.20
C THR A 80 -9.92 22.00 6.10
N TRP A 81 -9.03 21.03 5.89
CA TRP A 81 -8.07 21.06 4.79
C TRP A 81 -8.36 19.93 3.82
N LYS A 82 -8.35 20.26 2.55
CA LYS A 82 -8.38 19.29 1.44
C LYS A 82 -6.97 18.95 1.01
N THR A 83 -6.79 17.73 0.57
CA THR A 83 -5.53 17.26 0.01
C THR A 83 -5.38 17.76 -1.42
N ASP A 84 -4.28 18.46 -1.69
CA ASP A 84 -3.85 18.79 -3.03
C ASP A 84 -3.06 17.62 -3.64
N PHE A 85 -2.12 17.09 -2.89
CA PHE A 85 -1.34 15.91 -3.26
C PHE A 85 -0.92 15.14 -2.01
N SER A 86 -0.97 13.82 -2.08
CA SER A 86 -0.44 12.98 -1.02
C SER A 86 0.05 11.64 -1.55
N ALA A 87 1.26 11.27 -1.14
CA ALA A 87 1.90 10.02 -1.51
C ALA A 87 2.55 9.36 -0.29
N PHE A 88 2.71 8.04 -0.35
CA PHE A 88 3.38 7.32 0.70
C PHE A 88 4.25 6.18 0.17
N ILE A 89 5.25 5.85 0.96
CA ILE A 89 6.09 4.67 0.79
C ILE A 89 6.03 3.89 2.10
N GLN A 90 5.78 2.59 1.99
CA GLN A 90 5.68 1.70 3.15
C GLN A 90 6.50 0.44 2.90
N SER A 91 7.29 0.03 3.87
CA SER A 91 7.97 -1.25 3.89
C SER A 91 7.50 -2.09 5.06
N GLY A 92 7.48 -3.40 4.87
CA GLY A 92 7.06 -4.28 5.95
C GLY A 92 7.29 -5.76 5.67
N LYS A 93 6.88 -6.54 6.66
CA LYS A 93 6.99 -8.00 6.62
C LYS A 93 5.76 -8.61 7.27
N THR A 94 5.23 -9.65 6.64
CA THR A 94 4.17 -10.51 7.19
C THR A 94 4.80 -11.73 7.86
N ILE A 95 4.46 -12.00 9.11
CA ILE A 95 4.82 -13.23 9.83
C ILE A 95 3.57 -14.08 9.94
N TYR A 96 3.58 -15.26 9.32
CA TYR A 96 2.48 -16.21 9.44
C TYR A 96 2.67 -17.12 10.64
N PHE A 97 1.60 -17.36 11.42
CA PHE A 97 1.63 -18.21 12.60
C PHE A 97 1.75 -19.69 12.24
N HIS A 98 1.28 -20.08 11.06
CA HIS A 98 1.25 -21.46 10.64
C HIS A 98 2.23 -21.73 9.51
N ARG A 99 2.98 -22.84 9.62
CA ARG A 99 3.88 -23.28 8.55
C ARG A 99 3.09 -23.75 7.33
N LYS A 100 2.03 -24.54 7.53
CA LYS A 100 1.13 -25.00 6.48
C LYS A 100 -0.17 -24.17 6.49
N PRO A 101 -0.77 -23.87 5.32
CA PRO A 101 -2.05 -23.16 5.26
C PRO A 101 -3.17 -24.00 5.88
N ILE A 102 -4.10 -23.36 6.57
CA ILE A 102 -5.34 -23.97 7.10
C ILE A 102 -6.23 -24.27 5.91
N GLY A 103 -6.73 -25.52 5.80
CA GLY A 103 -7.51 -25.96 4.65
C GLY A 103 -6.79 -25.84 3.30
N GLY A 104 -5.45 -25.79 3.30
CA GLY A 104 -4.65 -25.63 2.10
C GLY A 104 -4.62 -24.21 1.50
N MET A 105 -5.46 -23.28 1.98
CA MET A 105 -5.67 -21.97 1.34
C MET A 105 -5.45 -20.78 2.26
N VAL A 106 -5.72 -20.87 3.57
CA VAL A 106 -5.78 -19.72 4.48
C VAL A 106 -4.54 -19.67 5.37
N LYS A 107 -3.93 -18.49 5.48
CA LYS A 107 -2.91 -18.20 6.48
C LYS A 107 -3.30 -16.98 7.30
N ILE A 108 -3.14 -17.10 8.61
CA ILE A 108 -3.27 -16.01 9.56
C ILE A 108 -1.87 -15.59 9.97
N GLY A 109 -1.64 -14.31 10.04
CA GLY A 109 -0.34 -13.75 10.35
C GLY A 109 -0.44 -12.39 10.99
N PHE A 110 0.71 -11.78 11.11
CA PHE A 110 0.91 -10.48 11.70
C PHE A 110 1.83 -9.64 10.81
N ASP A 111 1.39 -8.44 10.49
CA ASP A 111 2.17 -7.50 9.70
C ASP A 111 2.88 -6.52 10.64
N PHE A 112 4.12 -6.20 10.31
CA PHE A 112 4.85 -5.11 10.94
C PHE A 112 5.76 -4.40 9.93
N GLY A 113 5.98 -3.12 10.13
CA GLY A 113 6.82 -2.34 9.25
C GLY A 113 6.73 -0.85 9.56
N MET A 114 7.16 -0.04 8.59
CA MET A 114 7.20 1.41 8.70
C MET A 114 6.71 2.06 7.42
N SER A 115 6.20 3.28 7.51
CA SER A 115 5.88 4.11 6.36
C SER A 115 6.23 5.57 6.56
N ILE A 116 6.45 6.23 5.44
CA ILE A 116 6.62 7.67 5.33
C ILE A 116 5.52 8.18 4.41
N ASN A 117 4.79 9.20 4.88
CA ASN A 117 3.72 9.83 4.12
C ASN A 117 4.03 11.31 3.98
N TYR A 118 3.88 11.83 2.78
CA TYR A 118 3.94 13.24 2.48
C TYR A 118 2.58 13.70 1.99
N THR A 119 2.08 14.83 2.53
CA THR A 119 0.80 15.40 2.15
C THR A 119 0.94 16.91 2.01
N LYS A 120 0.54 17.44 0.85
CA LYS A 120 0.32 18.86 0.60
C LYS A 120 -1.15 19.17 0.78
N LEU A 121 -1.46 20.16 1.59
CA LEU A 121 -2.82 20.54 1.98
C LEU A 121 -3.12 21.94 1.50
N LYS A 122 -4.40 22.16 1.15
CA LYS A 122 -4.98 23.48 0.90
C LYS A 122 -6.15 23.68 1.84
N LEU A 123 -6.34 24.92 2.28
CA LEU A 123 -7.53 25.29 3.06
C LEU A 123 -8.77 25.08 2.20
N ASP A 124 -9.82 24.53 2.78
CA ASP A 124 -11.10 24.35 2.11
C ASP A 124 -11.95 25.62 2.26
N ASP A 125 -11.93 26.49 1.25
CA ASP A 125 -12.65 27.77 1.23
C ASP A 125 -14.18 27.63 1.23
N THR A 126 -14.72 26.40 1.24
CA THR A 126 -16.16 26.16 1.15
C THR A 126 -16.93 26.52 2.43
N ASP A 127 -16.26 26.66 3.58
CA ASP A 127 -16.93 26.98 4.85
C ASP A 127 -17.06 28.51 5.12
N HIS A 128 -16.46 29.37 4.29
CA HIS A 128 -16.52 30.82 4.41
C HIS A 128 -17.47 31.50 3.40
N SER A 129 -18.34 30.78 2.72
CA SER A 129 -19.42 31.39 1.94
C SER A 129 -20.59 31.84 2.83
N SER A 130 -20.32 32.53 3.95
CA SER A 130 -21.33 33.28 4.67
C SER A 130 -21.32 34.71 4.14
N SER A 131 -22.32 34.98 3.26
CA SER A 131 -22.93 36.29 3.04
C SER A 131 -21.98 37.46 2.70
N LEU A 132 -21.34 37.43 1.54
CA LEU A 132 -21.22 38.69 0.83
C LEU A 132 -22.55 38.93 0.10
N THR A 133 -23.49 39.53 0.78
CA THR A 133 -24.62 40.24 0.18
C THR A 133 -24.03 41.22 -0.84
N PRO A 134 -24.48 41.21 -2.12
CA PRO A 134 -24.07 42.25 -3.05
C PRO A 134 -24.74 43.54 -2.57
N GLY A 135 -24.09 44.22 -1.65
CA GLY A 135 -24.43 45.56 -1.22
C GLY A 135 -23.95 46.57 -2.22
N THR A 136 -24.87 47.08 -3.04
CA THR A 136 -24.95 48.42 -3.57
C THR A 136 -23.66 49.25 -3.50
N LEU A 137 -23.04 49.44 -4.66
CA LEU A 137 -22.06 50.49 -4.90
C LEU A 137 -22.67 51.87 -4.69
N PRO A 138 -22.20 52.71 -3.79
CA PRO A 138 -22.39 54.13 -3.89
C PRO A 138 -21.19 54.81 -4.50
N GLY A 139 -21.37 55.41 -5.65
CA GLY A 139 -20.71 56.66 -6.04
C GLY A 139 -19.22 56.60 -6.30
N SER A 140 -18.87 56.60 -7.58
CA SER A 140 -17.62 57.09 -8.13
C SER A 140 -17.18 58.40 -7.49
N ASN A 141 -15.98 58.47 -6.98
CA ASN A 141 -15.15 59.65 -7.11
C ASN A 141 -13.68 59.23 -7.34
N SER A 142 -13.19 59.81 -8.39
CA SER A 142 -11.83 59.78 -8.87
C SER A 142 -10.83 60.35 -7.86
N ASP A 143 -9.59 59.95 -8.08
CA ASP A 143 -8.34 60.54 -7.56
C ASP A 143 -7.87 60.01 -6.20
N GLY A 144 -6.93 59.05 -6.35
CA GLY A 144 -6.10 58.59 -5.27
C GLY A 144 -5.29 57.39 -5.71
N PHE A 145 -4.06 57.58 -6.15
CA PHE A 145 -3.09 56.52 -6.16
C PHE A 145 -2.93 56.05 -4.73
N ASP A 146 -3.60 54.98 -4.38
CA ASP A 146 -3.35 54.33 -3.11
C ASP A 146 -1.92 53.78 -3.13
N GLU A 147 -1.12 54.46 -2.33
CA GLU A 147 0.21 54.06 -1.95
C GLU A 147 0.14 52.62 -1.44
N ILE A 148 0.68 51.69 -2.24
CA ILE A 148 0.83 50.30 -1.81
C ILE A 148 1.85 50.30 -0.68
N VAL A 149 1.40 50.39 0.53
CA VAL A 149 2.20 50.18 1.75
C VAL A 149 2.61 48.72 1.75
N ILE A 150 3.80 48.45 1.25
CA ILE A 150 4.43 47.14 1.39
C ILE A 150 5.01 47.09 2.79
N ASP A 151 4.18 46.65 3.75
CA ASP A 151 4.54 46.63 5.17
C ASP A 151 5.38 45.41 5.58
N ASP A 152 5.69 44.52 4.65
CA ASP A 152 6.60 43.39 4.91
C ASP A 152 7.34 42.94 3.65
N PRO A 153 8.63 43.34 3.48
CA PRO A 153 9.39 42.99 2.28
C PRO A 153 9.76 41.49 2.19
N SER A 154 9.65 40.73 3.25
CA SER A 154 10.03 39.30 3.25
C SER A 154 8.90 38.36 2.81
N GLY A 155 7.65 38.69 3.09
CA GLY A 155 6.49 37.89 2.67
C GLY A 155 6.09 38.10 1.20
N SER A 156 6.41 39.28 0.65
CA SER A 156 5.92 39.72 -0.65
C SER A 156 6.55 39.00 -1.86
N ILE A 157 7.84 38.66 -1.79
CA ILE A 157 8.54 38.07 -2.96
C ILE A 157 8.08 36.64 -3.24
N LEU A 158 7.81 35.86 -2.22
CA LEU A 158 7.33 34.48 -2.35
C LEU A 158 5.88 34.43 -2.82
N SER A 159 5.04 35.36 -2.38
CA SER A 159 3.66 35.48 -2.86
C SER A 159 3.58 36.01 -4.30
N LEU A 160 4.48 36.90 -4.69
CA LEU A 160 4.58 37.42 -6.06
C LEU A 160 5.03 36.33 -7.06
N MET A 161 5.81 35.35 -6.61
CA MET A 161 6.21 34.20 -7.42
C MET A 161 5.15 33.11 -7.52
N GLY A 162 3.95 33.31 -6.94
CA GLY A 162 2.86 32.32 -6.96
C GLY A 162 3.19 31.05 -6.18
N LEU A 163 4.25 31.05 -5.41
CA LEU A 163 4.61 30.00 -4.48
C LEU A 163 3.83 30.19 -3.17
N ASN A 164 2.51 30.04 -3.25
CA ASN A 164 1.72 29.82 -2.05
C ASN A 164 2.19 28.49 -1.46
N LEU A 165 3.16 28.57 -0.53
CA LEU A 165 3.68 27.42 0.21
C LEU A 165 2.52 26.92 1.07
N GLY A 166 1.66 26.08 0.46
CA GLY A 166 0.59 25.43 1.17
C GLY A 166 1.12 24.66 2.38
N MET A 167 0.27 24.27 3.26
CA MET A 167 0.62 23.46 4.42
C MET A 167 1.19 22.11 3.99
N HIS A 168 2.43 21.84 4.38
CA HIS A 168 3.13 20.60 4.10
C HIS A 168 3.17 19.72 5.35
N LYS A 169 2.74 18.47 5.22
CA LYS A 169 2.71 17.50 6.31
C LYS A 169 3.55 16.29 5.95
N LEU A 170 4.48 15.94 6.83
CA LEU A 170 5.28 14.72 6.77
C LEU A 170 4.91 13.84 7.96
N GLU A 171 4.60 12.58 7.71
CA GLU A 171 4.29 11.59 8.74
C GLU A 171 5.24 10.40 8.61
N TYR A 172 5.76 9.98 9.74
CA TYR A 172 6.46 8.73 9.90
C TYR A 172 5.65 7.84 10.83
N ASP A 173 5.31 6.64 10.39
CA ASP A 173 4.57 5.71 11.22
C ASP A 173 5.17 4.30 11.19
N LEU A 174 5.00 3.60 12.31
CA LEU A 174 5.19 2.17 12.42
C LEU A 174 3.81 1.54 12.29
N HIS A 175 3.69 0.44 11.56
CA HIS A 175 2.44 -0.29 11.48
C HIS A 175 2.61 -1.70 12.02
N ILE A 176 1.60 -2.13 12.76
CA ILE A 176 1.59 -3.44 13.42
C ILE A 176 0.15 -3.94 13.51
N GLY A 177 -0.09 -5.20 13.14
CA GLY A 177 -1.44 -5.75 13.27
C GLY A 177 -1.69 -7.07 12.56
N PRO A 178 -2.87 -7.65 12.77
CA PRO A 178 -3.26 -8.93 12.18
C PRO A 178 -3.45 -8.84 10.66
N ASN A 179 -3.16 -9.96 10.01
CA ASN A 179 -3.33 -10.17 8.58
C ASN A 179 -3.93 -11.55 8.35
N ILE A 180 -4.92 -11.62 7.47
CA ILE A 180 -5.50 -12.86 6.98
C ILE A 180 -5.28 -12.89 5.47
N SER A 181 -4.64 -13.96 5.00
CA SER A 181 -4.34 -14.16 3.59
C SER A 181 -4.95 -15.46 3.09
N VAL A 182 -5.66 -15.39 1.98
CA VAL A 182 -6.30 -16.52 1.32
C VAL A 182 -5.69 -16.70 -0.05
N ASN A 183 -5.34 -17.93 -0.40
CA ASN A 183 -4.84 -18.29 -1.73
C ASN A 183 -5.89 -19.13 -2.47
N PRO A 184 -6.83 -18.51 -3.20
CA PRO A 184 -7.87 -19.26 -3.93
C PRO A 184 -7.32 -19.96 -5.17
N TRP A 185 -6.24 -19.45 -5.79
CA TRP A 185 -5.60 -20.03 -6.98
C TRP A 185 -4.07 -19.98 -6.87
N LYS A 186 -3.40 -20.82 -7.63
CA LYS A 186 -1.93 -21.06 -7.56
C LYS A 186 -1.04 -19.84 -7.38
N HIS A 187 -1.41 -18.67 -7.89
CA HIS A 187 -0.57 -17.47 -7.86
C HIS A 187 -1.28 -16.24 -7.30
N LEU A 188 -2.55 -16.39 -6.90
CA LEU A 188 -3.37 -15.30 -6.40
C LEU A 188 -3.48 -15.37 -4.87
N ILE A 189 -3.13 -14.30 -4.20
CA ILE A 189 -3.38 -14.14 -2.75
C ILE A 189 -4.27 -12.93 -2.56
N VAL A 190 -5.35 -13.12 -1.83
CA VAL A 190 -6.20 -12.05 -1.32
C VAL A 190 -5.87 -11.90 0.16
N SER A 191 -5.52 -10.70 0.59
CA SER A 191 -5.18 -10.41 1.98
C SER A 191 -6.05 -9.29 2.51
N THR A 192 -6.48 -9.43 3.76
CA THR A 192 -7.13 -8.38 4.54
C THR A 192 -6.32 -8.15 5.81
N TYR A 193 -6.24 -6.92 6.26
CA TYR A 193 -5.44 -6.56 7.42
C TYR A 193 -6.03 -5.38 8.18
N PHE A 194 -5.66 -5.31 9.44
CA PHE A 194 -5.94 -4.19 10.33
C PHE A 194 -4.66 -3.81 11.05
N HIS A 195 -4.29 -2.52 11.02
CA HIS A 195 -3.05 -2.06 11.65
C HIS A 195 -3.31 -0.93 12.64
N ALA A 196 -2.65 -1.01 13.79
CA ALA A 196 -2.37 0.12 14.65
C ALA A 196 -1.07 0.78 14.15
N ARG A 197 -1.04 2.12 14.12
CA ARG A 197 0.04 2.91 13.51
C ARG A 197 0.46 4.05 14.45
N PRO A 198 1.32 3.80 15.45
CA PRO A 198 1.95 4.88 16.17
C PRO A 198 2.68 5.79 15.17
N THR A 199 2.36 7.09 15.22
CA THR A 199 2.72 8.07 14.19
C THR A 199 3.38 9.28 14.83
N ALA A 200 4.51 9.68 14.27
CA ALA A 200 5.14 10.99 14.47
C ALA A 200 4.87 11.83 13.22
N ALA A 201 4.47 13.07 13.39
CA ALA A 201 4.13 13.96 12.28
C ALA A 201 4.74 15.34 12.46
N GLY A 202 5.20 15.93 11.36
CA GLY A 202 5.63 17.31 11.25
C GLY A 202 4.77 18.06 10.25
N ILE A 203 4.45 19.32 10.56
CA ILE A 203 3.72 20.23 9.70
C ILE A 203 4.57 21.47 9.54
N ILE A 204 4.71 21.91 8.29
CA ILE A 204 5.34 23.17 7.91
C ILE A 204 4.27 24.01 7.24
N GLU A 205 3.98 25.16 7.82
CA GLU A 205 3.02 26.13 7.30
C GLU A 205 3.67 27.51 7.37
N ASN A 206 4.00 28.07 6.20
CA ASN A 206 4.80 29.28 6.08
C ASN A 206 6.14 29.11 6.86
N GLU A 207 6.38 29.94 7.87
CA GLU A 207 7.58 29.88 8.73
C GLU A 207 7.37 29.10 10.04
N ASN A 208 6.15 28.61 10.28
CA ASN A 208 5.79 27.88 11.48
C ASN A 208 6.03 26.37 11.32
N PHE A 209 6.70 25.81 12.29
CA PHE A 209 6.86 24.36 12.40
C PHE A 209 6.05 23.80 13.54
N SER A 210 5.28 22.74 13.26
CA SER A 210 4.51 22.01 14.26
C SER A 210 4.87 20.54 14.22
N TYR A 211 5.06 19.94 15.37
CA TYR A 211 5.29 18.50 15.48
C TYR A 211 4.25 17.84 16.36
N GLY A 212 3.97 16.60 16.10
CA GLY A 212 2.94 15.88 16.84
C GLY A 212 3.19 14.37 16.90
N PHE A 213 2.57 13.77 17.91
CA PHE A 213 2.57 12.32 18.09
C PHE A 213 1.13 11.84 18.30
N GLY A 214 0.84 10.67 17.76
CA GLY A 214 -0.49 10.08 17.89
C GLY A 214 -0.49 8.63 17.47
N CYS A 215 -1.70 8.08 17.36
CA CYS A 215 -1.91 6.75 16.82
C CYS A 215 -2.94 6.83 15.70
N ALA A 216 -2.57 6.35 14.54
CA ALA A 216 -3.48 6.10 13.44
C ALA A 216 -3.91 4.63 13.47
N MET A 217 -5.05 4.37 12.85
CA MET A 217 -5.54 3.02 12.57
C MET A 217 -5.78 2.90 11.09
N SER A 218 -5.57 1.71 10.55
CA SER A 218 -5.92 1.43 9.17
C SER A 218 -6.46 0.02 8.99
N ALA A 219 -7.36 -0.13 8.04
CA ALA A 219 -7.86 -1.42 7.59
C ALA A 219 -7.85 -1.45 6.07
N GLY A 220 -7.46 -2.57 5.51
CA GLY A 220 -7.31 -2.66 4.07
C GLY A 220 -7.42 -4.07 3.53
N ALA A 221 -7.49 -4.11 2.20
CA ALA A 221 -7.47 -5.35 1.44
C ALA A 221 -6.54 -5.21 0.24
N SER A 222 -5.95 -6.33 -0.15
CA SER A 222 -5.07 -6.40 -1.31
C SER A 222 -5.25 -7.70 -2.08
N ILE A 223 -5.01 -7.60 -3.37
CA ILE A 223 -4.93 -8.74 -4.27
C ILE A 223 -3.51 -8.79 -4.80
N SER A 224 -2.86 -9.93 -4.63
CA SER A 224 -1.49 -10.17 -5.03
C SER A 224 -1.43 -11.24 -6.10
N TYR A 225 -0.76 -10.96 -7.20
CA TYR A 225 -0.46 -11.93 -8.23
C TYR A 225 1.06 -12.03 -8.40
N LYS A 226 1.61 -13.20 -8.09
CA LYS A 226 3.06 -13.42 -8.07
C LYS A 226 3.79 -12.41 -7.17
N LEU A 227 4.48 -11.43 -7.74
CA LEU A 227 5.29 -10.43 -7.04
C LEU A 227 4.54 -9.12 -6.80
N ILE A 228 3.52 -8.85 -7.61
CA ILE A 228 2.82 -7.57 -7.62
C ILE A 228 1.52 -7.70 -6.82
N SER A 229 1.23 -6.70 -6.03
CA SER A 229 -0.04 -6.57 -5.31
C SER A 229 -0.62 -5.19 -5.57
N VAL A 230 -1.95 -5.13 -5.65
CA VAL A 230 -2.71 -3.89 -5.63
C VAL A 230 -3.67 -3.91 -4.46
N GLY A 231 -3.91 -2.77 -3.84
CA GLY A 231 -4.77 -2.73 -2.69
C GLY A 231 -5.32 -1.36 -2.36
N ILE A 232 -6.31 -1.40 -1.47
CA ILE A 232 -6.94 -0.23 -0.89
C ILE A 232 -6.87 -0.31 0.63
N GLU A 233 -6.79 0.84 1.26
CA GLU A 233 -6.70 0.95 2.72
C GLU A 233 -7.49 2.19 3.18
N GLY A 234 -8.35 2.03 4.18
CA GLY A 234 -8.93 3.12 4.93
C GLY A 234 -8.00 3.52 6.06
N LEU A 235 -7.82 4.83 6.28
CA LEU A 235 -6.98 5.39 7.32
C LEU A 235 -7.78 6.37 8.17
N TRP A 236 -7.59 6.30 9.49
CA TRP A 236 -8.13 7.28 10.43
C TRP A 236 -7.17 7.49 11.59
N SER A 237 -6.96 8.76 11.95
CA SER A 237 -6.06 9.14 13.01
C SER A 237 -6.53 10.38 13.75
N THR A 238 -6.00 10.54 14.96
CA THR A 238 -6.09 11.78 15.73
C THR A 238 -4.71 12.05 16.32
N ILE A 239 -4.10 13.15 15.91
CA ILE A 239 -2.74 13.52 16.30
C ILE A 239 -2.80 14.85 17.04
N LYS A 240 -2.07 14.91 18.16
CA LYS A 240 -1.89 16.14 18.96
C LYS A 240 -0.60 16.80 18.52
N TYR A 241 -0.68 18.06 18.11
CA TYR A 241 0.44 18.88 17.66
C TYR A 241 0.81 19.92 18.70
N LYS A 242 2.10 20.29 18.67
CA LYS A 242 2.66 21.44 19.35
C LYS A 242 3.29 22.31 18.29
N GLN A 243 2.88 23.56 18.22
CA GLN A 243 3.43 24.56 17.34
C GLN A 243 4.56 25.30 18.05
N THR A 244 5.67 25.44 17.39
CA THR A 244 6.79 26.25 17.84
C THR A 244 6.93 27.41 16.85
N SER A 245 6.71 28.62 17.29
CA SER A 245 6.99 29.84 16.51
C SER A 245 8.45 30.22 16.73
N PHE A 246 9.16 30.44 15.65
CA PHE A 246 10.45 31.11 15.68
C PHE A 246 10.16 32.62 15.60
N ASP A 247 9.70 33.21 16.71
CA ASP A 247 9.49 34.64 16.76
C ASP A 247 10.84 35.29 17.02
N ASP A 248 11.22 36.20 16.15
CA ASP A 248 12.47 36.95 16.25
C ASP A 248 12.50 37.81 17.52
N ASP A 249 13.66 37.93 18.11
CA ASP A 249 14.05 38.49 19.42
C ASP A 249 13.67 39.94 19.69
N ASP A 250 12.79 40.60 18.94
CA ASP A 250 12.54 42.04 19.05
C ASP A 250 11.49 42.47 20.10
N LYS A 251 10.92 41.55 20.88
CA LYS A 251 9.99 41.92 21.99
C LYS A 251 10.49 41.52 23.38
N LYS A 252 11.77 41.70 23.64
CA LYS A 252 12.29 41.74 25.03
C LYS A 252 12.05 43.08 25.68
N GLN A 253 10.80 43.47 25.92
CA GLN A 253 10.45 44.48 26.90
C GLN A 253 9.26 44.03 27.71
N ALA A 254 9.56 43.75 28.96
CA ALA A 254 8.73 43.59 30.15
C ALA A 254 8.76 42.19 30.75
N GLY A 255 9.71 41.94 31.62
CA GLY A 255 9.58 41.39 32.98
C GLY A 255 8.66 40.20 33.26
N GLU A 256 8.48 39.23 32.34
CA GLU A 256 7.86 37.95 32.71
C GLU A 256 8.82 36.81 32.31
N GLU A 257 9.35 36.16 33.34
CA GLU A 257 10.05 34.87 33.25
C GLU A 257 9.07 33.77 32.83
N ASN A 258 8.53 33.84 31.59
CA ASN A 258 7.81 32.71 31.00
C ASN A 258 8.57 32.24 29.77
N GLY A 259 8.90 30.95 29.82
CA GLY A 259 9.80 30.22 28.96
C GLY A 259 9.73 30.61 27.48
N ILE A 260 10.88 30.61 26.86
CA ILE A 260 11.32 31.01 25.51
C ILE A 260 10.45 30.46 24.35
N PHE A 261 9.42 29.67 24.61
CA PHE A 261 8.56 29.08 23.57
C PHE A 261 7.07 29.16 23.96
N ASP A 262 6.34 30.07 23.31
CA ASP A 262 4.87 30.00 23.36
C ASP A 262 4.40 28.81 22.53
N THR A 263 3.98 27.78 23.20
CA THR A 263 3.64 26.49 22.59
C THR A 263 2.12 26.37 22.46
N LYS A 264 1.57 26.70 21.31
CA LYS A 264 0.15 26.44 21.02
C LYS A 264 -0.04 24.93 20.74
N LYS A 265 -1.01 24.33 21.43
CA LYS A 265 -1.38 22.92 21.23
C LYS A 265 -2.66 22.84 20.43
N PHE A 266 -2.72 21.94 19.45
CA PHE A 266 -3.93 21.67 18.68
C PHE A 266 -4.05 20.20 18.29
N LYS A 267 -5.27 19.76 17.95
CA LYS A 267 -5.56 18.40 17.56
C LYS A 267 -6.07 18.38 16.12
N LEU A 268 -5.47 17.49 15.31
CA LEU A 268 -5.94 17.21 13.97
C LEU A 268 -6.51 15.80 13.90
N LYS A 269 -7.70 15.70 13.34
CA LYS A 269 -8.35 14.44 12.99
C LYS A 269 -8.22 14.24 11.50
N GLN A 270 -7.76 13.06 11.11
CA GLN A 270 -7.58 12.70 9.72
C GLN A 270 -8.39 11.46 9.40
N LYS A 271 -9.09 11.50 8.27
CA LYS A 271 -9.76 10.34 7.67
C LYS A 271 -9.45 10.32 6.20
N GLY A 272 -9.24 9.16 5.63
CA GLY A 272 -8.95 9.06 4.20
C GLY A 272 -8.85 7.63 3.71
N SER A 273 -8.67 7.51 2.41
CA SER A 273 -8.40 6.27 1.72
C SER A 273 -7.02 6.31 1.06
N ARG A 274 -6.43 5.14 0.88
CA ARG A 274 -5.15 4.93 0.20
C ARG A 274 -5.33 3.91 -0.90
N PHE A 275 -4.72 4.16 -2.04
CA PHE A 275 -4.55 3.21 -3.13
C PHE A 275 -3.07 2.94 -3.30
N TYR A 276 -2.70 1.67 -3.46
CA TYR A 276 -1.29 1.33 -3.56
C TYR A 276 -1.03 0.16 -4.49
N ILE A 277 0.20 0.16 -4.99
CA ILE A 277 0.83 -0.98 -5.63
C ILE A 277 1.94 -1.47 -4.69
N ALA A 278 2.10 -2.77 -4.54
CA ALA A 278 3.14 -3.35 -3.71
C ALA A 278 3.94 -4.41 -4.48
N LEU A 279 5.22 -4.48 -4.13
CA LEU A 279 6.13 -5.54 -4.55
C LEU A 279 6.36 -6.48 -3.35
N ARG A 280 6.16 -7.78 -3.55
CA ARG A 280 6.37 -8.83 -2.53
C ARG A 280 7.56 -9.71 -2.90
N PHE A 281 8.44 -9.99 -1.94
CA PHE A 281 9.64 -10.80 -2.12
C PHE A 281 10.05 -11.56 -0.86
#